data_b5d4b97a8cdb7a1858a4f5ba030d6c48
#
_entry.id   b5d4b97a8cdb7a1858a4f5ba030d6c48
#
_cell.length_a   1.000
_cell.length_b   1.000
_cell.length_c   1.000
_cell.angle_alpha   90.00
_cell.angle_beta   90.00
_cell.angle_gamma   90.00
#
_symmetry.space_group_name_H-M   'P 1'
#
loop_
_entity.id
_entity.type
_entity.pdbx_description
1 polymer ?
#
loop_
_entity_poly.entity_id
_entity_poly.type
_entity_poly.pdbx_seq_one_letter_code
_entity_poly.pdbx_strand_id
1 'polypeptide(L)'
;MSSFLNDLLELALDAAPWLLLGLVIGGLIKTLMPERLLERHLQGEGLLPVIKAALIGAPLPLCSCGVIPAALGLRRAGASKSSTVAFLVSTPETGVDSISVTWAMLGPVMAIVRPIAAVISAITAGILVGRSNICLLYTS
;
A
#
# COMPACT_ATOMS: atom_id res chain seq x y z
N MET A 1 29.33 13.06 -17.02
CA MET A 1 29.06 12.91 -15.57
C MET A 1 28.27 14.09 -15.00
N SER A 2 28.53 15.31 -15.41
CA SER A 2 27.76 16.49 -14.97
C SER A 2 26.30 16.49 -15.43
N SER A 3 25.97 16.00 -16.62
CA SER A 3 24.60 15.89 -17.11
C SER A 3 23.77 14.90 -16.26
N PHE A 4 24.34 13.76 -15.94
CA PHE A 4 23.66 12.74 -15.12
C PHE A 4 23.33 13.26 -13.70
N LEU A 5 24.23 14.01 -13.11
CA LEU A 5 24.00 14.63 -11.79
C LEU A 5 22.92 15.72 -11.85
N ASN A 6 22.90 16.52 -12.92
CA ASN A 6 21.87 17.53 -13.13
C ASN A 6 20.49 16.90 -13.36
N ASP A 7 20.39 15.88 -14.20
CA ASP A 7 19.14 15.14 -14.44
C ASP A 7 18.62 14.47 -13.16
N LEU A 8 19.53 13.92 -12.36
CA LEU A 8 19.18 13.30 -11.07
C LEU A 8 18.68 14.35 -10.05
N LEU A 9 19.29 15.52 -10.04
CA LEU A 9 18.90 16.61 -9.16
C LEU A 9 17.55 17.21 -9.58
N GLU A 10 17.32 17.35 -10.88
CA GLU A 10 16.05 17.85 -11.43
C GLU A 10 14.90 16.89 -11.11
N LEU A 11 15.09 15.57 -11.32
CA LEU A 11 14.12 14.55 -10.95
C LEU A 11 13.86 14.53 -9.44
N ALA A 12 14.89 14.69 -8.62
CA ALA A 12 14.74 14.73 -7.17
C ALA A 12 13.96 15.96 -6.70
N LEU A 13 14.21 17.12 -7.29
CA LEU A 13 13.49 18.35 -6.98
C LEU A 13 12.03 18.32 -7.45
N ASP A 14 11.76 17.68 -8.57
CA ASP A 14 10.40 17.52 -9.09
C ASP A 14 9.59 16.50 -8.26
N ALA A 15 10.25 15.45 -7.78
CA ALA A 15 9.63 14.45 -6.91
C ALA A 15 9.46 14.90 -5.45
N ALA A 16 10.29 15.84 -4.97
CA ALA A 16 10.31 16.28 -3.56
C ALA A 16 8.96 16.80 -3.03
N PRO A 17 8.22 17.67 -3.75
CA PRO A 17 6.93 18.16 -3.25
C PRO A 17 5.89 17.05 -3.14
N TRP A 18 5.89 16.09 -4.05
CA TRP A 18 4.97 14.94 -4.01
C TRP A 18 5.30 13.98 -2.87
N LEU A 19 6.59 13.77 -2.60
CA LEU A 19 7.06 12.97 -1.46
C LEU A 19 6.68 13.61 -0.11
N LEU A 20 6.86 14.93 0.02
CA LEU A 20 6.46 15.67 1.20
C LEU A 20 4.95 15.63 1.42
N LEU A 21 4.18 15.82 0.35
CA LEU A 21 2.72 15.73 0.39
C LEU A 21 2.26 14.34 0.85
N GLY A 22 2.82 13.27 0.28
CA GLY A 22 2.52 11.89 0.67
C GLY A 22 2.87 11.60 2.13
N LEU A 23 4.01 12.13 2.62
CA LEU A 23 4.42 11.97 4.00
C LEU A 23 3.50 12.72 4.98
N VAL A 24 3.09 13.93 4.63
CA VAL A 24 2.16 14.75 5.44
C VAL A 24 0.78 14.09 5.50
N ILE A 25 0.25 13.64 4.35
CA ILE A 25 -1.04 12.95 4.30
C ILE A 25 -0.97 11.62 5.08
N GLY A 26 0.09 10.83 4.92
CA GLY A 26 0.30 9.59 5.66
C GLY A 26 0.40 9.81 7.17
N GLY A 27 1.11 10.86 7.59
CA GLY A 27 1.20 11.28 8.99
C GLY A 27 -0.13 11.76 9.55
N LEU A 28 -0.90 12.51 8.77
CA LEU A 28 -2.21 13.02 9.16
C LEU A 28 -3.24 11.88 9.31
N ILE A 29 -3.25 10.94 8.39
CA ILE A 29 -4.11 9.75 8.48
C ILE A 29 -3.79 8.96 9.75
N LYS A 30 -2.51 8.80 10.08
CA LYS A 30 -2.07 8.12 11.29
C LYS A 30 -2.55 8.81 12.57
N THR A 31 -2.62 10.15 12.59
CA THR A 31 -3.06 10.92 13.77
C THR A 31 -4.58 11.02 13.88
N LEU A 32 -5.29 11.04 12.75
CA LEU A 32 -6.76 11.13 12.73
C LEU A 32 -7.47 9.79 12.89
N MET A 33 -6.83 8.68 12.50
CA MET A 33 -7.46 7.37 12.61
C MET A 33 -7.33 6.83 14.04
N PRO A 34 -8.44 6.67 14.78
CA PRO A 34 -8.40 6.07 16.10
C PRO A 34 -7.95 4.60 15.97
N GLU A 35 -6.85 4.26 16.63
CA GLU A 35 -6.25 2.91 16.64
C GLU A 35 -7.27 1.80 16.90
N ARG A 36 -8.27 2.10 17.74
CA ARG A 36 -9.35 1.17 18.09
C ARG A 36 -10.24 0.71 16.92
N LEU A 37 -10.42 1.57 15.90
CA LEU A 37 -11.25 1.21 14.74
C LEU A 37 -10.49 0.26 13.80
N LEU A 38 -9.19 0.49 13.67
CA LEU A 38 -8.29 -0.36 12.87
C LEU A 38 -8.07 -1.71 13.55
N GLU A 39 -7.86 -1.72 14.86
CA GLU A 39 -7.74 -2.94 15.66
C GLU A 39 -8.92 -3.89 15.44
N ARG A 40 -10.12 -3.40 15.59
CA ARG A 40 -11.33 -4.24 15.53
C ARG A 40 -11.60 -4.87 14.15
N HIS A 41 -11.09 -4.25 13.08
CA HIS A 41 -11.35 -4.69 11.70
C HIS A 41 -10.18 -5.45 11.05
N LEU A 42 -8.96 -5.27 11.54
CA LEU A 42 -7.73 -5.81 10.93
C LEU A 42 -6.93 -6.78 11.81
N GLN A 43 -7.34 -7.02 13.06
CA GLN A 43 -6.67 -7.92 14.01
C GLN A 43 -6.94 -9.42 13.78
N GLY A 44 -7.88 -9.80 12.92
CA GLY A 44 -8.18 -11.23 12.67
C GLY A 44 -7.13 -11.90 11.78
N GLU A 45 -6.75 -13.11 12.12
CA GLU A 45 -6.05 -14.02 11.21
C GLU A 45 -7.08 -14.71 10.30
N GLY A 46 -7.37 -14.12 9.16
CA GLY A 46 -8.34 -14.67 8.22
C GLY A 46 -8.34 -13.94 6.88
N LEU A 47 -9.13 -14.44 5.94
CA LEU A 47 -9.33 -13.84 4.62
C LEU A 47 -10.04 -12.48 4.68
N LEU A 48 -10.98 -12.30 5.61
CA LEU A 48 -11.74 -11.07 5.74
C LEU A 48 -10.89 -9.82 6.07
N PRO A 49 -9.96 -9.85 7.04
CA PRO A 49 -9.07 -8.72 7.30
C PRO A 49 -8.14 -8.41 6.14
N VAL A 50 -7.69 -9.42 5.41
CA VAL A 50 -6.83 -9.26 4.22
C VAL A 50 -7.57 -8.55 3.09
N ILE A 51 -8.80 -8.97 2.79
CA ILE A 51 -9.66 -8.34 1.79
C ILE A 51 -10.01 -6.90 2.17
N LYS A 52 -10.35 -6.66 3.44
CA LYS A 52 -10.63 -5.31 3.96
C LYS A 52 -9.41 -4.41 3.87
N ALA A 53 -8.23 -4.91 4.22
CA ALA A 53 -6.98 -4.15 4.12
C ALA A 53 -6.65 -3.79 2.68
N ALA A 54 -6.84 -4.71 1.72
CA ALA A 54 -6.67 -4.46 0.30
C ALA A 54 -7.65 -3.41 -0.24
N LEU A 55 -8.92 -3.51 0.15
CA LEU A 55 -9.97 -2.56 -0.26
C LEU A 55 -9.79 -1.16 0.36
N ILE A 56 -9.32 -1.08 1.60
CA ILE A 56 -9.02 0.20 2.26
C ILE A 56 -7.76 0.84 1.65
N GLY A 57 -6.77 0.03 1.29
CA GLY A 57 -5.55 0.48 0.65
C GLY A 57 -5.75 1.01 -0.77
N ALA A 58 -6.71 0.45 -1.50
CA ALA A 58 -6.94 0.77 -2.91
C ALA A 58 -7.26 2.26 -3.19
N PRO A 59 -8.14 2.96 -2.47
CA PRO A 59 -8.45 4.36 -2.73
C PRO A 59 -7.45 5.35 -2.14
N LEU A 60 -6.45 4.89 -1.37
CA LEU A 60 -5.48 5.78 -0.74
C LEU A 60 -4.43 6.24 -1.76
N PRO A 61 -4.33 7.55 -2.04
CA PRO A 61 -3.34 8.10 -2.96
C PRO A 61 -1.97 8.20 -2.28
N LEU A 62 -1.41 7.07 -1.85
CA LEU A 62 -0.09 7.02 -1.23
C LEU A 62 0.92 6.48 -2.24
N CYS A 63 1.98 7.25 -2.45
CA CYS A 63 3.15 6.76 -3.17
C CYS A 63 3.84 5.63 -2.40
N SER A 64 4.68 4.87 -3.06
CA SER A 64 5.44 3.77 -2.47
C SER A 64 6.25 4.17 -1.22
N CYS A 65 6.66 5.43 -1.12
CA CYS A 65 7.41 5.96 0.03
C CYS A 65 6.50 6.22 1.25
N GLY A 66 5.26 6.67 1.02
CA GLY A 66 4.29 6.96 2.09
C GLY A 66 3.64 5.70 2.66
N VAL A 67 3.57 4.63 1.89
CA VAL A 67 2.93 3.38 2.34
C VAL A 67 3.72 2.65 3.42
N ILE A 68 5.05 2.77 3.44
CA ILE A 68 5.90 2.12 4.44
C ILE A 68 5.61 2.62 5.87
N PRO A 69 5.66 3.93 6.18
CA PRO A 69 5.32 4.43 7.51
C PRO A 69 3.86 4.18 7.88
N ALA A 70 2.94 4.21 6.90
CA ALA A 70 1.54 3.86 7.13
C ALA A 70 1.37 2.38 7.52
N ALA A 71 2.04 1.47 6.83
CA ALA A 71 2.04 0.04 7.14
C ALA A 71 2.68 -0.27 8.50
N LEU A 72 3.75 0.43 8.87
CA LEU A 72 4.36 0.32 10.20
C LEU A 72 3.41 0.82 11.30
N GLY A 73 2.69 1.90 11.04
CA GLY A 73 1.65 2.40 11.93
C GLY A 73 0.53 1.38 12.12
N LEU A 74 0.05 0.81 11.03
CA LEU A 74 -0.96 -0.24 11.01
C LEU A 74 -0.50 -1.48 11.80
N ARG A 75 0.76 -1.86 11.64
CA ARG A 75 1.37 -2.97 12.36
C ARG A 75 1.48 -2.72 13.86
N ARG A 76 1.85 -1.51 14.26
CA ARG A 76 1.92 -1.09 15.67
C ARG A 76 0.54 -0.98 16.31
N ALA A 77 -0.49 -0.65 15.53
CA ALA A 77 -1.89 -0.66 15.93
C ALA A 77 -2.49 -2.07 16.06
N GLY A 78 -1.70 -3.15 15.89
CA GLY A 78 -2.13 -4.53 16.11
C GLY A 78 -2.66 -5.25 14.87
N ALA A 79 -2.52 -4.70 13.66
CA ALA A 79 -2.90 -5.39 12.44
C ALA A 79 -2.08 -6.67 12.21
N SER A 80 -2.70 -7.70 11.65
CA SER A 80 -2.03 -8.94 11.30
C SER A 80 -0.94 -8.72 10.22
N LYS A 81 0.06 -9.60 10.17
CA LYS A 81 1.12 -9.54 9.15
C LYS A 81 0.54 -9.64 7.74
N SER A 82 -0.43 -10.53 7.55
CA SER A 82 -1.14 -10.74 6.28
C SER A 82 -1.89 -9.49 5.81
N SER A 83 -2.62 -8.83 6.70
CA SER A 83 -3.33 -7.57 6.39
C SER A 83 -2.37 -6.43 6.06
N THR A 84 -1.25 -6.34 6.78
CA THR A 84 -0.23 -5.32 6.51
C THR A 84 0.43 -5.51 5.15
N VAL A 85 0.74 -6.75 4.76
CA VAL A 85 1.31 -7.05 3.44
C VAL A 85 0.30 -6.81 2.32
N ALA A 86 -0.96 -7.20 2.51
CA ALA A 86 -2.01 -6.94 1.54
C ALA A 86 -2.21 -5.43 1.31
N PHE A 87 -2.18 -4.63 2.38
CA PHE A 87 -2.21 -3.17 2.30
C PHE A 87 -0.99 -2.60 1.56
N LEU A 88 0.21 -3.08 1.88
CA LEU A 88 1.48 -2.65 1.25
C LEU A 88 1.49 -2.91 -0.27
N VAL A 89 0.93 -4.02 -0.71
CA VAL A 89 0.90 -4.39 -2.13
C VAL A 89 -0.21 -3.64 -2.87
N SER A 90 -1.41 -3.54 -2.29
CA SER A 90 -2.56 -2.93 -2.97
C SER A 90 -2.39 -1.42 -3.18
N THR A 91 -1.88 -0.69 -2.19
CA THR A 91 -1.86 0.78 -2.20
C THR A 91 -1.08 1.40 -3.37
N PRO A 92 0.18 1.01 -3.68
CA PRO A 92 0.92 1.62 -4.79
C PRO A 92 0.44 1.19 -6.18
N GLU A 93 -0.22 0.02 -6.29
CA GLU A 93 -0.68 -0.49 -7.58
C GLU A 93 -2.01 0.13 -8.01
N THR A 94 -2.87 0.52 -7.07
CA THR A 94 -4.21 1.05 -7.31
C THR A 94 -4.32 2.57 -7.16
N GLY A 95 -3.20 3.26 -7.01
CA GLY A 95 -3.17 4.73 -6.89
C GLY A 95 -3.83 5.43 -8.08
N VAL A 96 -4.50 6.56 -7.80
CA VAL A 96 -5.21 7.37 -8.81
C VAL A 96 -4.26 7.80 -9.94
N ASP A 97 -3.02 8.12 -9.61
CA ASP A 97 -1.98 8.47 -10.59
C ASP A 97 -1.69 7.32 -11.54
N SER A 98 -1.58 6.10 -11.01
CA SER A 98 -1.32 4.89 -11.79
C SER A 98 -2.47 4.58 -12.75
N ILE A 99 -3.71 4.76 -12.31
CA ILE A 99 -4.92 4.57 -13.13
C ILE A 99 -4.99 5.63 -14.22
N SER A 100 -4.73 6.91 -13.90
CA SER A 100 -4.76 8.02 -14.84
C SER A 100 -3.74 7.84 -15.96
N VAL A 101 -2.50 7.50 -15.63
CA VAL A 101 -1.44 7.25 -16.61
C VAL A 101 -1.76 6.01 -17.46
N THR A 102 -2.27 4.96 -16.85
CA THR A 102 -2.67 3.75 -17.58
C THR A 102 -3.80 4.03 -18.55
N TRP A 103 -4.78 4.83 -18.15
CA TRP A 103 -5.88 5.26 -19.04
C TRP A 103 -5.38 6.05 -20.23
N ALA A 104 -4.46 7.01 -20.00
CA ALA A 104 -3.92 7.86 -21.06
C ALA A 104 -3.02 7.09 -22.04
N MET A 105 -2.25 6.11 -21.59
CA MET A 105 -1.26 5.41 -22.40
C MET A 105 -1.72 4.07 -22.97
N LEU A 106 -2.47 3.29 -22.22
CA LEU A 106 -2.85 1.92 -22.59
C LEU A 106 -4.36 1.75 -22.89
N GLY A 107 -5.16 2.79 -22.66
CA GLY A 107 -6.59 2.78 -22.91
C GLY A 107 -7.44 2.26 -21.75
N PRO A 108 -8.78 2.33 -21.90
CA PRO A 108 -9.73 2.08 -20.81
C PRO A 108 -9.73 0.62 -20.32
N VAL A 109 -9.46 -0.33 -21.18
CA VAL A 109 -9.48 -1.76 -20.85
C VAL A 109 -8.40 -2.11 -19.82
N MET A 110 -7.16 -1.63 -20.03
CA MET A 110 -6.05 -1.84 -19.10
C MET A 110 -6.23 -1.10 -17.79
N ALA A 111 -6.88 0.07 -17.81
CA ALA A 111 -7.17 0.83 -16.60
C ALA A 111 -8.15 0.11 -15.66
N ILE A 112 -8.99 -0.79 -16.18
CA ILE A 112 -9.91 -1.62 -15.39
C ILE A 112 -9.25 -2.93 -14.97
N VAL A 113 -8.50 -3.58 -15.85
CA VAL A 113 -7.85 -4.87 -15.58
C VAL A 113 -6.77 -4.73 -14.50
N ARG A 114 -6.02 -3.64 -14.52
CA ARG A 114 -4.89 -3.40 -13.61
C ARG A 114 -5.30 -3.37 -12.12
N PRO A 115 -6.29 -2.59 -11.67
CA PRO A 115 -6.71 -2.60 -10.26
C PRO A 115 -7.30 -3.94 -9.84
N ILE A 116 -7.97 -4.66 -10.73
CA ILE A 116 -8.49 -6.01 -10.42
C ILE A 116 -7.33 -6.97 -10.19
N ALA A 117 -6.32 -6.96 -11.06
CA ALA A 117 -5.11 -7.78 -10.91
C ALA A 117 -4.34 -7.41 -9.63
N ALA A 118 -4.24 -6.12 -9.30
CA ALA A 118 -3.60 -5.62 -8.08
C ALA A 118 -4.28 -6.14 -6.81
N VAL A 119 -5.60 -6.09 -6.75
CA VAL A 119 -6.37 -6.62 -5.61
C VAL A 119 -6.19 -8.13 -5.47
N ILE A 120 -6.23 -8.88 -6.57
CA ILE A 120 -6.01 -10.33 -6.55
C ILE A 120 -4.58 -10.64 -6.07
N SER A 121 -3.59 -9.92 -6.57
CA SER A 121 -2.18 -10.05 -6.16
C SER A 121 -1.99 -9.74 -4.68
N ALA A 122 -2.60 -8.67 -4.19
CA ALA A 122 -2.55 -8.28 -2.78
C ALA A 122 -3.18 -9.33 -1.85
N ILE A 123 -4.32 -9.88 -2.25
CA ILE A 123 -5.00 -10.94 -1.49
C ILE A 123 -4.15 -12.22 -1.47
N THR A 124 -3.62 -12.64 -2.61
CA THR A 124 -2.76 -13.84 -2.69
C THR A 124 -1.49 -13.67 -1.86
N ALA A 125 -0.83 -12.51 -1.93
CA ALA A 125 0.34 -12.21 -1.12
C ALA A 125 0.02 -12.22 0.39
N GLY A 126 -1.09 -11.61 0.80
CA GLY A 126 -1.56 -11.60 2.17
C GLY A 126 -1.84 -13.00 2.72
N ILE A 127 -2.47 -13.87 1.91
CA ILE A 127 -2.75 -15.26 2.28
C ILE A 127 -1.47 -16.07 2.40
N LEU A 128 -0.55 -15.93 1.46
CA LEU A 128 0.75 -16.63 1.49
C LEU A 128 1.55 -16.27 2.75
N VAL A 129 1.60 -14.99 3.11
CA VAL A 129 2.27 -14.53 4.33
C VAL A 129 1.56 -15.00 5.59
N GLY A 130 0.23 -15.00 5.59
CA GLY A 130 -0.55 -15.56 6.70
C GLY A 130 -0.26 -17.05 6.90
N ARG A 131 -0.15 -17.79 5.83
CA ARG A 131 0.10 -19.23 5.85
C ARG A 131 1.53 -19.59 6.26
N SER A 132 2.52 -18.81 5.84
CA SER A 132 3.91 -19.01 6.23
C SER A 132 4.16 -18.74 7.73
N ASN A 133 3.40 -17.85 8.35
CA ASN A 133 3.46 -17.65 9.81
C ASN A 133 2.93 -18.84 10.61
N ILE A 134 1.94 -19.57 10.09
CA ILE A 134 1.45 -20.80 10.71
C ILE A 134 2.53 -21.89 10.64
N CYS A 135 3.27 -21.95 9.55
CA CYS A 135 4.35 -22.93 9.38
C CYS A 135 5.54 -22.68 10.32
N LEU A 136 5.89 -21.40 10.55
CA LEU A 136 6.98 -21.03 11.47
C LEU A 136 6.61 -21.21 12.96
N LEU A 137 5.34 -21.11 13.31
CA LEU A 137 4.85 -21.38 14.67
C LEU A 137 4.84 -22.89 15.01
N TYR A 138 4.83 -23.75 13.98
CA TYR A 138 4.82 -25.21 14.17
C TYR A 138 6.24 -25.82 14.24
N THR A 139 7.28 -25.03 13.90
CA THR A 139 8.69 -25.47 13.91
C THR A 139 9.52 -24.87 15.05
N SER A 140 8.92 -24.16 15.96
CA SER A 140 9.52 -23.65 17.20
C SER A 140 8.75 -24.18 18.40
#